data_139642c06e1b0c784b0792b22437a988
#
_entry.id   139642c06e1b0c784b0792b22437a988
#
_cell.length_a   1.000
_cell.length_b   1.000
_cell.length_c   1.000
_cell.angle_alpha   90.00
_cell.angle_beta   90.00
_cell.angle_gamma   90.00
#
_symmetry.space_group_name_H-M   'P 1'
#
loop_
_entity.id
_entity.type
_entity.pdbx_description
1 polymer ?
#
loop_
_entity_poly.entity_id
_entity_poly.type
_entity_poly.pdbx_seq_one_letter_code
_entity_poly.pdbx_strand_id
1 'polypeptide(L)'
;MRRIELVEEYANGRAVLPDIDGRSVIARRYRDICSAIFVDQGGEDQCTESRKQLIRRFAAAAVIAEQMEARLARGEPIDIQQHALLCSSLVRLAQRIGINRRAKDITPALPDYLDGAEAEPEAVS
;
A
#
# COMPACT_ATOMS: atom_id res chain seq x y z
N MET A 1 8.96 -13.05 -24.16
CA MET A 1 9.30 -11.65 -24.42
C MET A 1 8.48 -10.73 -23.57
N ARG A 2 7.18 -10.69 -23.77
CA ARG A 2 6.30 -9.87 -22.96
C ARG A 2 6.40 -10.14 -21.46
N ARG A 3 6.56 -11.40 -21.10
CA ARG A 3 6.64 -11.79 -19.70
C ARG A 3 7.83 -11.16 -19.00
N ILE A 4 8.99 -11.09 -19.68
CA ILE A 4 10.20 -10.49 -19.11
C ILE A 4 10.02 -8.98 -18.95
N GLU A 5 9.46 -8.33 -19.97
CA GLU A 5 9.19 -6.89 -19.93
C GLU A 5 8.23 -6.53 -18.80
N LEU A 6 7.15 -7.31 -18.64
CA LEU A 6 6.18 -7.08 -17.59
C LEU A 6 6.79 -7.29 -16.19
N VAL A 7 7.67 -8.27 -16.04
CA VAL A 7 8.35 -8.49 -14.77
C VAL A 7 9.25 -7.30 -14.43
N GLU A 8 9.98 -6.78 -15.41
CA GLU A 8 10.82 -5.60 -15.20
C GLU A 8 10.00 -4.37 -14.84
N GLU A 9 8.90 -4.15 -15.54
CA GLU A 9 8.01 -3.04 -15.25
C GLU A 9 7.41 -3.15 -13.86
N TYR A 10 7.03 -4.35 -13.46
CA TYR A 10 6.52 -4.60 -12.13
C TYR A 10 7.59 -4.34 -11.07
N ALA A 11 8.79 -4.84 -11.29
CA ALA A 11 9.91 -4.61 -10.38
C ALA A 11 10.25 -3.13 -10.24
N ASN A 12 10.07 -2.37 -11.32
CA ASN A 12 10.33 -0.93 -11.32
C ASN A 12 9.13 -0.11 -10.82
N GLY A 13 8.05 -0.77 -10.43
CA GLY A 13 6.85 -0.11 -9.94
C GLY A 13 6.00 0.54 -11.02
N ARG A 14 6.28 0.28 -12.28
CA ARG A 14 5.50 0.83 -13.40
C ARG A 14 4.31 -0.04 -13.76
N ALA A 15 4.51 -1.35 -13.74
CA ALA A 15 3.42 -2.29 -13.96
C ALA A 15 2.87 -2.72 -12.61
N VAL A 16 1.57 -2.94 -12.55
CA VAL A 16 0.92 -3.30 -11.30
C VAL A 16 1.07 -4.78 -10.98
N LEU A 17 0.84 -5.62 -11.97
CA LEU A 17 0.97 -7.08 -11.84
C LEU A 17 1.44 -7.64 -13.18
N PRO A 18 2.26 -8.71 -13.17
CA PRO A 18 2.66 -9.36 -14.42
C PRO A 18 1.42 -9.85 -15.20
N ASP A 19 1.47 -9.73 -16.51
CA ASP A 19 0.45 -10.20 -17.43
C ASP A 19 -0.92 -9.52 -17.27
N ILE A 20 -0.97 -8.37 -16.61
CA ILE A 20 -2.21 -7.61 -16.43
C ILE A 20 -2.07 -6.24 -17.07
N ASP A 21 -3.09 -5.87 -17.86
CA ASP A 21 -3.17 -4.54 -18.45
C ASP A 21 -3.29 -3.49 -17.33
N GLY A 22 -2.42 -2.48 -17.35
CA GLY A 22 -2.41 -1.40 -16.38
C GLY A 22 -3.69 -0.57 -16.33
N ARG A 23 -4.56 -0.73 -17.33
CA ARG A 23 -5.87 -0.05 -17.37
C ARG A 23 -7.00 -0.91 -16.83
N SER A 24 -6.74 -2.17 -16.51
CA SER A 24 -7.76 -3.08 -16.02
C SER A 24 -8.28 -2.64 -14.66
N VAL A 25 -9.47 -3.15 -14.31
CA VAL A 25 -10.07 -2.92 -13.00
C VAL A 25 -9.16 -3.47 -11.89
N ILE A 26 -8.53 -4.62 -12.15
CA ILE A 26 -7.61 -5.25 -11.20
C ILE A 26 -6.39 -4.36 -10.95
N ALA A 27 -5.79 -3.83 -12.01
CA ALA A 27 -4.63 -2.95 -11.89
C ALA A 27 -5.00 -1.67 -11.13
N ARG A 28 -6.17 -1.12 -11.40
CA ARG A 28 -6.67 0.07 -10.72
C ARG A 28 -6.89 -0.21 -9.24
N ARG A 29 -7.49 -1.34 -8.93
CA ARG A 29 -7.73 -1.73 -7.53
C ARG A 29 -6.42 -1.89 -6.76
N TYR A 30 -5.42 -2.52 -7.40
CA TYR A 30 -4.09 -2.65 -6.80
C TYR A 30 -3.51 -1.26 -6.46
N ARG A 31 -3.55 -0.33 -7.41
CA ARG A 31 -3.04 1.02 -7.17
C ARG A 31 -3.78 1.74 -6.05
N ASP A 32 -5.10 1.56 -6.01
CA ASP A 32 -5.93 2.17 -4.97
C ASP A 32 -5.56 1.66 -3.59
N ILE A 33 -5.33 0.35 -3.46
CA ILE A 33 -4.91 -0.25 -2.19
C ILE A 33 -3.54 0.27 -1.78
N CYS A 34 -2.58 0.29 -2.70
CA CYS A 34 -1.26 0.85 -2.44
C CYS A 34 -1.35 2.27 -1.94
N SER A 35 -2.08 3.12 -2.66
CA SER A 35 -2.22 4.53 -2.33
C SER A 35 -2.85 4.72 -0.95
N ALA A 36 -3.89 3.96 -0.65
CA ALA A 36 -4.57 4.04 0.64
C ALA A 36 -3.63 3.66 1.79
N ILE A 37 -2.84 2.60 1.62
CA ILE A 37 -1.91 2.18 2.66
C ILE A 37 -0.77 3.17 2.81
N PHE A 38 -0.25 3.73 1.72
CA PHE A 38 0.77 4.77 1.80
C PHE A 38 0.25 5.97 2.60
N VAL A 39 -0.99 6.39 2.34
CA VAL A 39 -1.60 7.48 3.11
C VAL A 39 -1.70 7.11 4.59
N ASP A 40 -2.12 5.88 4.89
CA ASP A 40 -2.22 5.40 6.27
C ASP A 40 -0.86 5.38 6.98
N GLN A 41 0.22 5.21 6.22
CA GLN A 41 1.58 5.17 6.77
C GLN A 41 2.26 6.54 6.77
N GLY A 42 1.52 7.61 6.55
CA GLY A 42 2.04 8.97 6.60
C GLY A 42 2.52 9.52 5.27
N GLY A 43 2.29 8.79 4.18
CA GLY A 43 2.70 9.16 2.83
C GLY A 43 3.85 8.31 2.32
N GLU A 44 3.95 8.18 1.01
CA GLU A 44 4.97 7.34 0.38
C GLU A 44 6.38 7.83 0.72
N ASP A 45 6.57 9.14 0.79
CA ASP A 45 7.84 9.76 1.12
C ASP A 45 8.31 9.49 2.56
N GLN A 46 7.39 9.07 3.44
CA GLN A 46 7.69 8.73 4.83
C GLN A 46 8.02 7.24 5.00
N CYS A 47 7.90 6.46 3.94
CA CYS A 47 8.13 5.02 4.00
C CYS A 47 9.54 4.66 3.55
N THR A 48 10.18 3.75 4.28
CA THR A 48 11.43 3.15 3.83
C THR A 48 11.17 2.29 2.58
N GLU A 49 12.21 2.00 1.83
CA GLU A 49 12.08 1.15 0.65
C GLU A 49 11.53 -0.24 1.03
N SER A 50 11.99 -0.79 2.16
CA SER A 50 11.48 -2.08 2.64
C SER A 50 9.98 -2.02 2.91
N ARG A 51 9.52 -0.96 3.54
CA ARG A 51 8.08 -0.77 3.80
C ARG A 51 7.29 -0.64 2.51
N LYS A 52 7.81 0.12 1.55
CA LYS A 52 7.17 0.25 0.23
C LYS A 52 7.02 -1.11 -0.45
N GLN A 53 8.06 -1.93 -0.39
CA GLN A 53 8.02 -3.28 -0.98
C GLN A 53 6.96 -4.15 -0.30
N LEU A 54 6.88 -4.10 1.03
CA LEU A 54 5.85 -4.86 1.76
C LEU A 54 4.44 -4.39 1.42
N ILE A 55 4.24 -3.07 1.29
CA ILE A 55 2.95 -2.49 0.92
C ILE A 55 2.52 -2.99 -0.46
N ARG A 56 3.44 -3.01 -1.42
CA ARG A 56 3.14 -3.51 -2.76
C ARG A 56 2.76 -4.99 -2.76
N ARG A 57 3.47 -5.81 -1.98
CA ARG A 57 3.13 -7.25 -1.84
C ARG A 57 1.78 -7.43 -1.17
N PHE A 58 1.51 -6.64 -0.15
CA PHE A 58 0.20 -6.68 0.49
C PHE A 58 -0.90 -6.36 -0.51
N ALA A 59 -0.77 -5.29 -1.27
CA ALA A 59 -1.77 -4.90 -2.25
C ALA A 59 -1.99 -5.97 -3.32
N ALA A 60 -0.92 -6.59 -3.80
CA ALA A 60 -1.01 -7.66 -4.79
C ALA A 60 -1.76 -8.87 -4.23
N ALA A 61 -1.40 -9.31 -3.03
CA ALA A 61 -2.07 -10.43 -2.38
C ALA A 61 -3.54 -10.12 -2.08
N ALA A 62 -3.83 -8.90 -1.65
CA ALA A 62 -5.19 -8.45 -1.37
C ALA A 62 -6.07 -8.50 -2.62
N VAL A 63 -5.55 -8.04 -3.76
CA VAL A 63 -6.30 -8.08 -5.02
C VAL A 63 -6.58 -9.51 -5.44
N ILE A 64 -5.62 -10.41 -5.30
CA ILE A 64 -5.83 -11.83 -5.62
C ILE A 64 -6.91 -12.43 -4.73
N ALA A 65 -6.85 -12.14 -3.43
CA ALA A 65 -7.87 -12.61 -2.49
C ALA A 65 -9.25 -12.08 -2.86
N GLU A 66 -9.36 -10.80 -3.21
CA GLU A 66 -10.63 -10.19 -3.64
C GLU A 66 -11.17 -10.85 -4.91
N GLN A 67 -10.30 -11.19 -5.86
CA GLN A 67 -10.73 -11.88 -7.08
C GLN A 67 -11.27 -13.27 -6.78
N MET A 68 -10.64 -13.99 -5.88
CA MET A 68 -11.13 -15.30 -5.45
C MET A 68 -12.48 -15.16 -4.74
N GLU A 69 -12.64 -14.18 -3.89
CA GLU A 69 -13.89 -13.91 -3.18
C GLU A 69 -15.01 -13.52 -4.14
N ALA A 70 -14.69 -12.74 -5.16
CA ALA A 70 -15.66 -12.38 -6.20
C ALA A 70 -16.14 -13.60 -6.99
N ARG A 71 -15.22 -14.52 -7.29
CA ARG A 71 -15.57 -15.78 -7.97
C ARG A 71 -16.48 -16.63 -7.08
N LEU A 72 -16.15 -16.73 -5.80
CA LEU A 72 -16.96 -17.45 -4.84
C LEU A 72 -18.37 -16.85 -4.76
N ALA A 73 -18.48 -15.52 -4.74
CA ALA A 73 -19.76 -14.84 -4.70
C ALA A 73 -20.62 -15.13 -5.93
N ARG A 74 -19.99 -15.43 -7.08
CA ARG A 74 -20.71 -15.84 -8.30
C ARG A 74 -21.05 -17.33 -8.32
N GLY A 75 -20.74 -18.06 -7.27
CA GLY A 75 -20.99 -19.50 -7.21
C GLY A 75 -19.93 -20.34 -7.90
N GLU A 76 -18.79 -19.75 -8.26
CA GLU A 76 -17.69 -20.47 -8.89
C GLU A 76 -16.81 -21.10 -7.81
N PRO A 77 -16.21 -22.28 -8.08
CA PRO A 77 -15.31 -22.89 -7.11
C PRO A 77 -14.00 -22.12 -7.02
N ILE A 78 -13.44 -22.09 -5.83
CA ILE A 78 -12.11 -21.52 -5.60
C ILE A 78 -11.26 -22.54 -4.82
N ASP A 79 -9.94 -22.35 -4.89
CA ASP A 79 -9.03 -23.12 -4.05
C ASP A 79 -9.02 -22.49 -2.64
N ILE A 80 -9.75 -23.14 -1.73
CA ILE A 80 -9.92 -22.65 -0.36
C ILE A 80 -8.59 -22.60 0.37
N GLN A 81 -7.72 -23.58 0.15
CA GLN A 81 -6.39 -23.60 0.76
C GLN A 81 -5.55 -22.42 0.32
N GLN A 82 -5.56 -22.13 -0.96
CA GLN A 82 -4.82 -20.99 -1.51
C GLN A 82 -5.34 -19.68 -0.93
N HIS A 83 -6.66 -19.53 -0.82
CA HIS A 83 -7.26 -18.35 -0.22
C HIS A 83 -6.82 -18.20 1.24
N ALA A 84 -6.83 -19.28 2.00
CA ALA A 84 -6.40 -19.27 3.39
C ALA A 84 -4.93 -18.86 3.53
N LEU A 85 -4.06 -19.35 2.64
CA LEU A 85 -2.65 -18.96 2.64
C LEU A 85 -2.48 -17.47 2.31
N LEU A 86 -3.26 -16.96 1.37
CA LEU A 86 -3.24 -15.53 1.05
C LEU A 86 -3.65 -14.70 2.27
N CYS A 87 -4.72 -15.10 2.96
CA CYS A 87 -5.17 -14.38 4.15
C CYS A 87 -4.11 -14.39 5.26
N SER A 88 -3.46 -15.53 5.47
CA SER A 88 -2.37 -15.64 6.44
C SER A 88 -1.19 -14.73 6.07
N SER A 89 -0.84 -14.68 4.79
CA SER A 89 0.21 -13.80 4.29
C SER A 89 -0.15 -12.34 4.47
N LEU A 90 -1.40 -11.98 4.21
CA LEU A 90 -1.89 -10.61 4.40
C LEU A 90 -1.76 -10.17 5.86
N VAL A 91 -2.12 -11.03 6.80
CA VAL A 91 -1.99 -10.72 8.22
C VAL A 91 -0.53 -10.47 8.59
N ARG A 92 0.38 -11.33 8.13
CA ARG A 92 1.81 -11.17 8.42
C ARG A 92 2.39 -9.90 7.80
N LEU A 93 2.02 -9.61 6.55
CA LEU A 93 2.44 -8.38 5.90
C LEU A 93 1.91 -7.15 6.63
N ALA A 94 0.63 -7.17 7.00
CA ALA A 94 0.01 -6.06 7.73
C ALA A 94 0.70 -5.81 9.07
N GLN A 95 1.08 -6.86 9.78
CA GLN A 95 1.80 -6.74 11.04
C GLN A 95 3.17 -6.08 10.86
N ARG A 96 3.86 -6.41 9.77
CA ARG A 96 5.18 -5.81 9.47
C ARG A 96 5.07 -4.38 8.97
N ILE A 97 4.04 -4.06 8.21
CA ILE A 97 3.78 -2.71 7.73
C ILE A 97 3.32 -1.83 8.90
N GLY A 98 2.48 -2.38 9.75
CA GLY A 98 1.79 -1.67 10.80
C GLY A 98 0.33 -1.48 10.42
N ILE A 99 -0.58 -1.89 11.29
CA ILE A 99 -2.02 -1.81 11.01
C ILE A 99 -2.56 -0.43 11.32
N ASN A 100 -2.03 0.19 12.37
CA ASN A 100 -2.50 1.50 12.79
C ASN A 100 -2.04 2.59 11.83
N ARG A 101 -2.92 3.55 11.58
CA ARG A 101 -2.57 4.71 10.77
C ARG A 101 -1.48 5.51 11.47
N ARG A 102 -0.53 5.97 10.67
CA ARG A 102 0.57 6.82 11.15
C ARG A 102 0.37 8.22 10.59
N ALA A 103 0.46 9.22 11.48
CA ALA A 103 0.38 10.59 11.05
C ALA A 103 1.60 10.95 10.19
N LYS A 104 1.37 11.79 9.17
CA LYS A 104 2.46 12.35 8.40
C LYS A 104 3.27 13.27 9.30
N ASP A 105 4.60 13.15 9.24
CA ASP A 105 5.47 14.03 9.98
C ASP A 105 5.50 15.39 9.28
N ILE A 106 4.86 16.36 9.91
CA ILE A 106 4.82 17.75 9.44
C ILE A 106 5.53 18.68 10.39
N THR A 107 6.32 18.12 11.31
CA THR A 107 7.08 18.92 12.25
C THR A 107 8.05 19.83 11.49
N PRO A 108 7.95 21.15 11.65
CA PRO A 108 8.86 22.05 10.96
C PRO A 108 10.28 21.92 11.50
N ALA A 109 11.24 22.36 10.70
CA ALA A 109 12.63 22.45 11.15
C ALA A 109 12.71 23.34 12.38
N LEU A 110 13.71 23.09 13.22
CA LEU A 110 13.86 23.84 14.47
C LEU A 110 13.82 25.36 14.28
N PRO A 111 14.51 25.95 13.29
CA PRO A 111 14.41 27.40 13.06
C PRO A 111 12.99 27.87 12.81
N ASP A 112 12.25 27.15 11.98
CA ASP A 112 10.86 27.50 11.67
C ASP A 112 9.98 27.41 12.91
N TYR A 113 10.21 26.42 13.73
CA TYR A 113 9.49 26.25 14.99
C TYR A 113 9.75 27.41 15.95
N LEU A 114 11.00 27.80 16.08
CA LEU A 114 11.38 28.91 16.95
C LEU A 114 10.79 30.25 16.47
N ASP A 115 10.82 30.48 15.17
CA ASP A 115 10.21 31.68 14.57
C ASP A 115 8.72 31.72 14.83
N GLY A 116 8.05 30.61 14.67
CA GLY A 116 6.62 30.49 14.95
C GLY A 116 6.29 30.74 16.41
N ALA A 117 7.12 30.21 17.31
CA ALA A 117 6.93 30.40 18.73
C ALA A 117 7.14 31.87 19.16
N GLU A 118 8.10 32.56 18.54
CA GLU A 118 8.33 33.99 18.81
C GLU A 118 7.22 34.85 18.23
N ALA A 119 6.63 34.43 17.12
CA ALA A 119 5.55 35.18 16.47
C ALA A 119 4.23 35.09 17.22
N GLU A 120 4.04 34.07 18.03
CA GLU A 120 2.82 33.95 18.81
C GLU A 120 2.92 34.77 20.06
N PRO A 121 2.13 35.83 20.20
CA PRO A 121 2.09 36.53 21.47
C PRO A 121 1.54 35.57 22.50
N GLU A 122 2.26 35.51 23.61
CA GLU A 122 1.78 34.69 24.71
C GLU A 122 0.39 35.19 25.12
N ALA A 123 -0.58 34.40 24.78
CA ALA A 123 -1.92 34.67 25.27
C ALA A 123 -2.03 34.23 26.72
N VAL A 124 -1.03 34.49 27.47
CA VAL A 124 -1.08 34.10 28.86
C VAL A 124 -1.63 35.24 29.66
N SER A 125 -2.63 34.96 30.27
CA SER A 125 -3.13 35.85 31.26
C SER A 125 -2.96 35.23 32.64
#